data_65e98cd389bd916b79019a4d03493b04
#
_entry.id   65e98cd389bd916b79019a4d03493b04
#
_cell.length_a   1.000
_cell.length_b   1.000
_cell.length_c   1.000
_cell.angle_alpha   90.00
_cell.angle_beta   90.00
_cell.angle_gamma   90.00
#
_symmetry.space_group_name_H-M   'P 1'
#
loop_
_entity.id
_entity.type
_entity.pdbx_description
1 polymer ?
#
loop_
_entity_poly.entity_id
_entity_poly.type
_entity_poly.pdbx_seq_one_letter_code
_entity_poly.pdbx_strand_id
1 'polypeptide(L)'
;MKFTTRFSVTLLLLLLASCISYEPVILLPAITLSAEEVELVSASAGSGVDFGMDVSLNESDSLFNVETLPGVRLRAVNSNGPAANAGLEIGDVILRINGTQTDHPDTLLALQANPVADNQYKLEVRRGTLVFEASMIAAARSTGAPPRELYRVDPIASRAGYRTELVNVPERGMVAAARVMEIFAESPLPAAGIEAEALILALNGRYLDSAQDLVNRLNTDFEPGDTVQMTVVQNERLTNPKVELWNPGRRISRIALGPVLQYDSSLSPASSSFTLVDLWLFALYRFQQNEGERSHSILGLINVSTDVGELTEETNHSN
;
A
#
# COMPACT_ATOMS: atom_id res chain seq x y z
N MET A 1 36.10 -50.05 2.89
CA MET A 1 35.32 -49.45 1.76
C MET A 1 33.81 -49.25 2.06
N LYS A 2 33.10 -50.08 2.80
CA LYS A 2 31.66 -49.87 3.11
C LYS A 2 31.35 -48.77 4.15
N PHE A 3 32.29 -48.36 4.98
CA PHE A 3 32.15 -47.33 5.99
C PHE A 3 32.25 -45.93 5.41
N THR A 4 33.17 -45.73 4.48
CA THR A 4 33.36 -44.44 3.78
C THR A 4 32.19 -44.06 2.89
N THR A 5 31.59 -45.06 2.19
CA THR A 5 30.40 -44.81 1.35
C THR A 5 29.15 -44.46 2.18
N ARG A 6 28.95 -45.10 3.33
CA ARG A 6 27.81 -44.73 4.22
C ARG A 6 27.95 -43.34 4.82
N PHE A 7 29.17 -42.96 5.21
CA PHE A 7 29.45 -41.63 5.72
C PHE A 7 29.26 -40.55 4.64
N SER A 8 29.69 -40.78 3.41
CA SER A 8 29.48 -39.86 2.28
C SER A 8 27.98 -39.70 1.95
N VAL A 9 27.18 -40.77 1.97
CA VAL A 9 25.75 -40.72 1.69
C VAL A 9 25.00 -39.94 2.79
N THR A 10 25.37 -40.16 4.06
CA THR A 10 24.75 -39.44 5.19
C THR A 10 25.12 -37.96 5.16
N LEU A 11 26.36 -37.60 4.81
CA LEU A 11 26.79 -36.23 4.65
C LEU A 11 26.07 -35.53 3.48
N LEU A 12 25.85 -36.26 2.37
CA LEU A 12 25.12 -35.75 1.22
C LEU A 12 23.63 -35.51 1.54
N LEU A 13 23.01 -36.39 2.32
CA LEU A 13 21.62 -36.24 2.80
C LEU A 13 21.46 -35.06 3.77
N LEU A 14 22.45 -34.78 4.59
CA LEU A 14 22.48 -33.61 5.48
C LEU A 14 22.61 -32.30 4.69
N LEU A 15 23.32 -32.29 3.57
CA LEU A 15 23.44 -31.14 2.68
C LEU A 15 22.15 -30.83 1.90
N LEU A 16 21.31 -31.84 1.66
CA LEU A 16 20.02 -31.68 0.97
C LEU A 16 18.93 -31.07 1.85
N ALA A 17 19.11 -31.01 3.17
CA ALA A 17 18.20 -30.39 4.12
C ALA A 17 18.57 -28.94 4.46
N SER A 18 19.25 -28.25 3.56
CA SER A 18 19.65 -26.85 3.73
C SER A 18 18.50 -25.91 3.35
N CYS A 19 18.03 -25.13 4.30
CA CYS A 19 17.08 -24.03 4.08
C CYS A 19 17.77 -22.69 4.35
N ILE A 20 17.69 -21.79 3.39
CA ILE A 20 18.11 -20.39 3.55
C ILE A 20 16.89 -19.51 3.34
N SER A 21 16.57 -18.66 4.32
CA SER A 21 15.49 -17.68 4.21
C SER A 21 16.07 -16.27 4.22
N TYR A 22 15.39 -15.37 3.53
CA TYR A 22 15.78 -13.97 3.42
C TYR A 22 14.65 -13.10 3.95
N GLU A 23 15.01 -11.96 4.53
CA GLU A 23 14.07 -10.91 4.89
C GLU A 23 14.61 -9.54 4.43
N PRO A 24 13.78 -8.47 4.38
CA PRO A 24 14.25 -7.12 4.08
C PRO A 24 15.35 -6.68 5.04
N VAL A 25 16.33 -5.91 4.53
CA VAL A 25 17.43 -5.36 5.37
C VAL A 25 16.92 -4.31 6.33
N ILE A 26 15.88 -3.56 5.93
CA ILE A 26 15.29 -2.47 6.71
C ILE A 26 13.81 -2.78 6.87
N LEU A 27 13.31 -2.72 8.10
CA LEU A 27 11.87 -2.70 8.36
C LEU A 27 11.33 -1.33 7.98
N LEU A 28 10.24 -1.31 7.22
CA LEU A 28 9.56 -0.07 6.89
C LEU A 28 9.03 0.56 8.17
N PRO A 29 9.44 1.79 8.52
CA PRO A 29 8.76 2.52 9.58
C PRO A 29 7.29 2.72 9.18
N ALA A 30 6.39 2.59 10.14
CA ALA A 30 5.01 2.96 9.91
C ALA A 30 4.96 4.45 9.54
N ILE A 31 4.36 4.77 8.38
CA ILE A 31 4.08 6.14 8.02
C ILE A 31 2.82 6.53 8.78
N THR A 32 2.97 7.40 9.77
CA THR A 32 1.86 8.01 10.50
C THR A 32 1.66 9.41 9.97
N LEU A 33 0.46 9.70 9.49
CA LEU A 33 0.09 11.08 9.13
C LEU A 33 0.11 11.94 10.40
N SER A 34 0.75 13.11 10.34
CA SER A 34 0.69 14.09 11.43
C SER A 34 -0.70 14.73 11.49
N ALA A 35 -1.09 15.25 12.64
CA ALA A 35 -2.36 15.97 12.80
C ALA A 35 -2.43 17.22 11.88
N GLU A 36 -1.28 17.85 11.60
CA GLU A 36 -1.15 18.99 10.68
C GLU A 36 -1.42 18.60 9.22
N GLU A 37 -0.97 17.41 8.79
CA GLU A 37 -1.27 16.87 7.45
C GLU A 37 -2.76 16.59 7.27
N VAL A 38 -3.44 16.14 8.32
CA VAL A 38 -4.90 15.94 8.33
C VAL A 38 -5.64 17.28 8.23
N GLU A 39 -5.14 18.35 8.84
CA GLU A 39 -5.73 19.70 8.72
C GLU A 39 -5.61 20.27 7.31
N LEU A 40 -4.48 20.09 6.63
CA LEU A 40 -4.28 20.54 5.25
C LEU A 40 -5.26 19.86 4.27
N VAL A 41 -5.56 18.58 4.48
CA VAL A 41 -6.58 17.87 3.71
C VAL A 41 -7.99 18.37 4.05
N SER A 42 -8.22 18.79 5.30
CA SER A 42 -9.52 19.33 5.77
C SER A 42 -9.81 20.74 5.24
N ALA A 43 -8.78 21.57 5.02
CA ALA A 43 -8.95 22.94 4.54
C ALA A 43 -9.50 23.04 3.11
N SER A 44 -9.36 22.01 2.29
CA SER A 44 -9.94 21.95 0.94
C SER A 44 -11.38 21.43 0.90
N ALA A 45 -11.99 21.09 2.07
CA ALA A 45 -13.31 20.47 2.14
C ALA A 45 -14.50 21.46 2.11
N GLY A 46 -14.25 22.76 1.96
CA GLY A 46 -15.28 23.82 2.18
C GLY A 46 -16.29 24.05 1.03
N SER A 47 -16.06 23.58 -0.19
CA SER A 47 -16.86 23.95 -1.37
C SER A 47 -17.44 22.77 -2.16
N GLY A 48 -17.50 21.59 -1.61
CA GLY A 48 -17.98 20.39 -2.32
C GLY A 48 -19.51 20.25 -2.35
N VAL A 49 -19.98 19.30 -3.17
CA VAL A 49 -21.37 18.87 -3.22
C VAL A 49 -21.53 17.46 -2.63
N ASP A 50 -22.77 17.13 -2.28
CA ASP A 50 -23.18 15.80 -1.85
C ASP A 50 -24.13 15.19 -2.88
N PHE A 51 -23.85 13.98 -3.31
CA PHE A 51 -24.67 13.21 -4.22
C PHE A 51 -25.76 12.40 -3.46
N GLY A 52 -25.69 12.33 -2.13
CA GLY A 52 -26.65 11.61 -1.31
C GLY A 52 -26.60 10.10 -1.51
N MET A 53 -25.44 9.55 -1.82
CA MET A 53 -25.21 8.12 -2.03
C MET A 53 -23.85 7.67 -1.53
N ASP A 54 -23.75 6.38 -1.19
CA ASP A 54 -22.50 5.71 -0.88
C ASP A 54 -22.23 4.60 -1.90
N VAL A 55 -20.96 4.47 -2.31
CA VAL A 55 -20.54 3.55 -3.37
C VAL A 55 -19.36 2.69 -2.95
N SER A 56 -19.24 1.53 -3.59
CA SER A 56 -18.07 0.65 -3.48
C SER A 56 -17.54 0.30 -4.86
N LEU A 57 -16.40 -0.37 -4.91
CA LEU A 57 -15.94 -1.06 -6.11
C LEU A 57 -17.05 -1.98 -6.62
N ASN A 58 -17.16 -2.08 -7.95
CA ASN A 58 -18.07 -3.00 -8.59
C ASN A 58 -17.33 -4.34 -8.80
N GLU A 59 -17.38 -5.19 -7.79
CA GLU A 59 -16.76 -6.51 -7.81
C GLU A 59 -17.72 -7.55 -8.40
N SER A 60 -17.15 -8.54 -9.08
CA SER A 60 -17.91 -9.70 -9.56
C SER A 60 -18.45 -10.51 -8.38
N ASP A 61 -19.66 -11.06 -8.51
CA ASP A 61 -20.29 -11.89 -7.47
C ASP A 61 -19.67 -13.31 -7.41
N SER A 62 -18.50 -13.55 -7.99
CA SER A 62 -17.80 -14.81 -7.98
C SER A 62 -17.07 -15.04 -6.66
N LEU A 63 -17.35 -16.17 -6.01
CA LEU A 63 -16.66 -16.57 -4.78
C LEU A 63 -15.22 -17.05 -5.01
N PHE A 64 -14.85 -17.38 -6.26
CA PHE A 64 -13.56 -17.98 -6.60
C PHE A 64 -12.62 -17.03 -7.34
N ASN A 65 -13.14 -15.99 -7.94
CA ASN A 65 -12.36 -14.98 -8.65
C ASN A 65 -13.06 -13.63 -8.53
N VAL A 66 -12.57 -12.80 -7.62
CA VAL A 66 -13.06 -11.43 -7.43
C VAL A 66 -12.41 -10.56 -8.50
N GLU A 67 -13.17 -10.24 -9.53
CA GLU A 67 -12.77 -9.32 -10.59
C GLU A 67 -13.44 -7.96 -10.38
N THR A 68 -12.67 -6.87 -10.50
CA THR A 68 -13.23 -5.53 -10.52
C THR A 68 -13.82 -5.27 -11.91
N LEU A 69 -15.11 -5.00 -11.94
CA LEU A 69 -15.87 -4.70 -13.14
C LEU A 69 -15.98 -3.17 -13.31
N PRO A 70 -16.23 -2.68 -14.54
CA PRO A 70 -16.42 -1.25 -14.80
C PRO A 70 -17.57 -0.66 -13.97
N GLY A 71 -17.36 0.58 -13.50
CA GLY A 71 -18.30 1.37 -12.74
C GLY A 71 -18.16 1.16 -11.21
N VAL A 72 -18.88 1.99 -10.44
CA VAL A 72 -19.03 1.87 -9.00
C VAL A 72 -20.43 1.42 -8.64
N ARG A 73 -20.56 0.54 -7.64
CA ARG A 73 -21.83 -0.03 -7.20
C ARG A 73 -22.42 0.80 -6.05
N LEU A 74 -23.68 1.19 -6.15
CA LEU A 74 -24.42 1.86 -5.07
C LEU A 74 -24.66 0.91 -3.89
N ARG A 75 -24.17 1.30 -2.72
CA ARG A 75 -24.36 0.56 -1.45
C ARG A 75 -25.45 1.17 -0.58
N ALA A 76 -25.56 2.50 -0.62
CA ALA A 76 -26.59 3.21 0.09
C ALA A 76 -27.08 4.42 -0.72
N VAL A 77 -28.34 4.75 -0.56
CA VAL A 77 -28.99 5.95 -1.12
C VAL A 77 -29.71 6.66 0.01
N ASN A 78 -29.38 7.93 0.21
CA ASN A 78 -30.02 8.75 1.25
C ASN A 78 -31.46 9.05 0.83
N SER A 79 -32.42 8.71 1.67
CA SER A 79 -33.82 9.02 1.45
C SER A 79 -34.03 10.54 1.23
N ASN A 80 -34.70 10.94 0.18
CA ASN A 80 -34.86 12.32 -0.27
C ASN A 80 -33.59 13.07 -0.63
N GLY A 81 -32.45 12.34 -0.79
CA GLY A 81 -31.20 12.89 -1.28
C GLY A 81 -31.17 13.03 -2.83
N PRO A 82 -30.14 13.69 -3.39
CA PRO A 82 -29.98 13.88 -4.83
C PRO A 82 -30.10 12.59 -5.63
N ALA A 83 -29.43 11.52 -5.20
CA ALA A 83 -29.47 10.22 -5.88
C ALA A 83 -30.88 9.59 -5.87
N ALA A 84 -31.57 9.63 -4.72
CA ALA A 84 -32.96 9.13 -4.62
C ALA A 84 -33.89 9.91 -5.53
N ASN A 85 -33.76 11.23 -5.58
CA ASN A 85 -34.57 12.10 -6.44
C ASN A 85 -34.29 11.87 -7.94
N ALA A 86 -33.08 11.41 -8.29
CA ALA A 86 -32.71 11.00 -9.65
C ALA A 86 -33.20 9.57 -9.99
N GLY A 87 -33.84 8.86 -9.07
CA GLY A 87 -34.38 7.52 -9.28
C GLY A 87 -33.32 6.41 -9.19
N LEU A 88 -32.19 6.68 -8.52
CA LEU A 88 -31.15 5.68 -8.28
C LEU A 88 -31.54 4.76 -7.13
N GLU A 89 -31.17 3.48 -7.22
CA GLU A 89 -31.48 2.45 -6.25
C GLU A 89 -30.22 1.71 -5.80
N ILE A 90 -30.26 1.10 -4.61
CA ILE A 90 -29.18 0.26 -4.11
C ILE A 90 -28.94 -0.91 -5.09
N GLY A 91 -27.70 -1.16 -5.43
CA GLY A 91 -27.31 -2.18 -6.40
C GLY A 91 -27.11 -1.65 -7.84
N ASP A 92 -27.53 -0.43 -8.13
CA ASP A 92 -27.18 0.23 -9.41
C ASP A 92 -25.65 0.36 -9.53
N VAL A 93 -25.18 0.34 -10.77
CA VAL A 93 -23.77 0.56 -11.09
C VAL A 93 -23.66 1.84 -11.91
N ILE A 94 -22.96 2.84 -11.38
CA ILE A 94 -22.68 4.08 -12.09
C ILE A 94 -21.44 3.86 -12.95
N LEU A 95 -21.61 3.96 -14.26
CA LEU A 95 -20.55 3.75 -15.25
C LEU A 95 -19.81 5.05 -15.54
N ARG A 96 -20.57 6.17 -15.67
CA ARG A 96 -20.03 7.50 -15.96
C ARG A 96 -20.83 8.60 -15.29
N ILE A 97 -20.14 9.69 -15.00
CA ILE A 97 -20.74 10.96 -14.55
C ILE A 97 -20.18 12.08 -15.44
N ASN A 98 -21.06 12.82 -16.14
CA ASN A 98 -20.67 13.87 -17.09
C ASN A 98 -19.63 13.40 -18.11
N GLY A 99 -19.70 12.13 -18.56
CA GLY A 99 -18.75 11.52 -19.48
C GLY A 99 -17.45 11.01 -18.81
N THR A 100 -17.19 11.34 -17.55
CA THR A 100 -16.06 10.81 -16.78
C THR A 100 -16.36 9.39 -16.32
N GLN A 101 -15.46 8.45 -16.61
CA GLN A 101 -15.53 7.07 -16.16
C GLN A 101 -15.41 7.01 -14.64
N THR A 102 -16.25 6.20 -13.95
CA THR A 102 -16.32 6.11 -12.49
C THR A 102 -16.01 4.70 -12.01
N ASP A 103 -14.82 4.17 -12.37
CA ASP A 103 -14.44 2.79 -12.04
C ASP A 103 -13.90 2.65 -10.60
N HIS A 104 -13.75 3.77 -9.89
CA HIS A 104 -13.31 3.78 -8.50
C HIS A 104 -14.09 4.81 -7.65
N PRO A 105 -14.43 4.50 -6.37
CA PRO A 105 -15.13 5.43 -5.46
C PRO A 105 -14.45 6.80 -5.31
N ASP A 106 -13.11 6.85 -5.35
CA ASP A 106 -12.35 8.10 -5.22
C ASP A 106 -12.62 9.06 -6.39
N THR A 107 -12.93 8.56 -7.59
CA THR A 107 -13.34 9.39 -8.73
C THR A 107 -14.64 10.14 -8.41
N LEU A 108 -15.58 9.47 -7.75
CA LEU A 108 -16.82 10.09 -7.30
C LEU A 108 -16.56 11.17 -6.25
N LEU A 109 -15.68 10.90 -5.29
CA LEU A 109 -15.29 11.85 -4.27
C LEU A 109 -14.59 13.08 -4.87
N ALA A 110 -13.75 12.88 -5.89
CA ALA A 110 -13.09 13.97 -6.62
C ALA A 110 -14.09 14.84 -7.39
N LEU A 111 -15.13 14.24 -8.01
CA LEU A 111 -16.23 14.97 -8.63
C LEU A 111 -17.03 15.79 -7.62
N GLN A 112 -17.29 15.23 -6.44
CA GLN A 112 -17.97 15.94 -5.36
C GLN A 112 -17.14 17.09 -4.78
N ALA A 113 -15.81 16.96 -4.76
CA ALA A 113 -14.90 18.00 -4.29
C ALA A 113 -14.75 19.17 -5.28
N ASN A 114 -14.96 18.90 -6.58
CA ASN A 114 -14.84 19.88 -7.67
C ASN A 114 -16.18 20.00 -8.41
N PRO A 115 -17.19 20.68 -7.84
CA PRO A 115 -18.52 20.74 -8.41
C PRO A 115 -18.55 21.52 -9.73
N VAL A 116 -19.43 21.09 -10.64
CA VAL A 116 -19.75 21.86 -11.84
C VAL A 116 -20.64 23.06 -11.50
N ALA A 117 -20.63 24.10 -12.34
CA ALA A 117 -21.26 25.38 -12.06
C ALA A 117 -22.76 25.29 -11.67
N ASP A 118 -23.51 24.40 -12.32
CA ASP A 118 -24.97 24.26 -12.11
C ASP A 118 -25.33 23.13 -11.14
N ASN A 119 -24.36 22.46 -10.54
CA ASN A 119 -24.53 21.25 -9.70
C ASN A 119 -25.38 20.16 -10.39
N GLN A 120 -25.50 20.19 -11.72
CA GLN A 120 -26.26 19.23 -12.51
C GLN A 120 -25.32 18.19 -13.10
N TYR A 121 -25.64 16.93 -12.86
CA TYR A 121 -24.83 15.78 -13.29
C TYR A 121 -25.66 14.83 -14.12
N LYS A 122 -25.10 14.38 -15.26
CA LYS A 122 -25.64 13.29 -16.07
C LYS A 122 -24.91 12.01 -15.71
N LEU A 123 -25.67 10.99 -15.33
CA LEU A 123 -25.17 9.71 -14.92
C LEU A 123 -25.55 8.65 -15.96
N GLU A 124 -24.59 7.85 -16.38
CA GLU A 124 -24.84 6.61 -17.11
C GLU A 124 -24.86 5.46 -16.10
N VAL A 125 -26.02 4.81 -15.96
CA VAL A 125 -26.31 3.88 -14.88
C VAL A 125 -26.71 2.52 -15.46
N ARG A 126 -26.17 1.45 -14.89
CA ARG A 126 -26.58 0.08 -15.21
C ARG A 126 -27.36 -0.51 -14.03
N ARG A 127 -28.60 -0.93 -14.30
CA ARG A 127 -29.45 -1.68 -13.36
C ARG A 127 -29.73 -3.05 -13.96
N GLY A 128 -29.11 -4.08 -13.42
CA GLY A 128 -29.12 -5.42 -14.01
C GLY A 128 -28.50 -5.42 -15.41
N THR A 129 -29.31 -5.69 -16.44
CA THR A 129 -28.91 -5.68 -17.87
C THR A 129 -29.24 -4.37 -18.59
N LEU A 130 -30.01 -3.48 -17.97
CA LEU A 130 -30.44 -2.21 -18.56
C LEU A 130 -29.42 -1.11 -18.27
N VAL A 131 -29.04 -0.37 -19.31
CA VAL A 131 -28.25 0.87 -19.18
C VAL A 131 -29.15 2.04 -19.52
N PHE A 132 -29.18 3.07 -18.68
CA PHE A 132 -30.00 4.27 -18.85
C PHE A 132 -29.25 5.51 -18.37
N GLU A 133 -29.72 6.68 -18.80
CA GLU A 133 -29.23 7.97 -18.33
C GLU A 133 -30.16 8.51 -17.23
N ALA A 134 -29.56 9.00 -16.14
CA ALA A 134 -30.23 9.72 -15.08
C ALA A 134 -29.67 11.14 -14.96
N SER A 135 -30.52 12.11 -14.65
CA SER A 135 -30.10 13.48 -14.35
C SER A 135 -30.24 13.74 -12.85
N MET A 136 -29.19 14.22 -12.21
CA MET A 136 -29.12 14.47 -10.78
C MET A 136 -28.70 15.91 -10.52
N ILE A 137 -29.37 16.58 -9.58
CA ILE A 137 -28.95 17.88 -9.05
C ILE A 137 -28.33 17.62 -7.67
N ALA A 138 -27.03 17.83 -7.56
CA ALA A 138 -26.30 17.61 -6.31
C ALA A 138 -26.67 18.66 -5.27
N ALA A 139 -26.71 18.27 -4.01
CA ALA A 139 -26.91 19.18 -2.88
C ALA A 139 -25.56 19.85 -2.50
N ALA A 140 -25.62 21.07 -1.98
CA ALA A 140 -24.45 21.65 -1.34
C ALA A 140 -24.07 20.80 -0.12
N ARG A 141 -22.78 20.52 0.04
CA ARG A 141 -22.30 19.77 1.22
C ARG A 141 -22.57 20.60 2.48
N SER A 142 -23.20 20.00 3.49
CA SER A 142 -23.42 20.67 4.76
C SER A 142 -22.06 20.93 5.43
N THR A 143 -21.87 22.16 5.91
CA THR A 143 -20.73 22.54 6.74
C THR A 143 -20.79 21.73 8.04
N GLY A 144 -19.92 20.73 8.18
CA GLY A 144 -19.89 19.84 9.35
C GLY A 144 -19.84 18.34 9.01
N ALA A 145 -20.04 17.96 7.75
CA ALA A 145 -19.71 16.59 7.33
C ALA A 145 -18.20 16.38 7.39
N PRO A 146 -17.70 15.28 7.98
CA PRO A 146 -16.27 15.00 8.00
C PRO A 146 -15.75 14.95 6.56
N PRO A 147 -14.55 15.50 6.28
CA PRO A 147 -13.94 15.41 4.98
C PRO A 147 -13.72 13.92 4.64
N ARG A 148 -14.12 13.53 3.43
CA ARG A 148 -13.75 12.20 2.92
C ARG A 148 -12.31 12.26 2.42
N GLU A 149 -11.50 11.38 2.97
CA GLU A 149 -10.08 11.32 2.66
C GLU A 149 -9.86 10.79 1.23
N LEU A 150 -9.19 11.59 0.40
CA LEU A 150 -8.74 11.19 -0.95
C LEU A 150 -7.24 10.87 -0.98
N TYR A 151 -6.58 11.03 0.16
CA TYR A 151 -5.14 10.82 0.31
C TYR A 151 -4.83 9.34 0.48
N ARG A 152 -3.87 8.86 -0.30
CA ARG A 152 -3.41 7.47 -0.30
C ARG A 152 -1.91 7.43 -0.17
N VAL A 153 -1.42 6.67 0.79
CA VAL A 153 0.01 6.50 1.05
C VAL A 153 0.48 5.17 0.48
N ASP A 154 1.57 5.24 -0.28
CA ASP A 154 2.35 4.06 -0.66
C ASP A 154 3.68 4.06 0.11
N PRO A 155 3.77 3.29 1.21
CA PRO A 155 4.98 3.23 2.01
C PRO A 155 6.07 2.33 1.43
N ILE A 156 5.73 1.51 0.44
CA ILE A 156 6.61 0.42 -0.02
C ILE A 156 7.19 0.75 -1.40
N ALA A 157 6.39 0.75 -2.44
CA ALA A 157 6.89 0.74 -3.81
C ALA A 157 7.44 2.09 -4.26
N SER A 158 6.67 3.16 -4.10
CA SER A 158 7.07 4.52 -4.51
C SER A 158 7.46 5.43 -3.34
N ARG A 159 7.09 5.07 -2.10
CA ARG A 159 7.34 5.86 -0.89
C ARG A 159 6.88 7.31 -1.05
N ALA A 160 5.59 7.46 -1.35
CA ALA A 160 4.96 8.74 -1.58
C ALA A 160 3.48 8.74 -1.18
N GLY A 161 2.94 9.92 -0.97
CA GLY A 161 1.52 10.16 -0.72
C GLY A 161 0.84 10.77 -1.94
N TYR A 162 -0.37 10.32 -2.24
CA TYR A 162 -1.10 10.66 -3.44
C TYR A 162 -2.51 11.12 -3.14
N ARG A 163 -3.04 11.99 -3.98
CA ARG A 163 -4.45 12.37 -3.98
C ARG A 163 -5.06 12.17 -5.36
N THR A 164 -6.26 11.60 -5.41
CA THR A 164 -7.00 11.49 -6.66
C THR A 164 -7.45 12.88 -7.13
N GLU A 165 -7.12 13.21 -8.38
CA GLU A 165 -7.53 14.44 -9.05
C GLU A 165 -8.05 14.11 -10.44
N LEU A 166 -9.00 14.92 -10.93
CA LEU A 166 -9.52 14.80 -12.27
C LEU A 166 -8.84 15.82 -13.17
N VAL A 167 -8.28 15.35 -14.28
CA VAL A 167 -7.52 16.16 -15.23
C VAL A 167 -8.15 16.02 -16.61
N ASN A 168 -8.31 17.14 -17.32
CA ASN A 168 -8.77 17.10 -18.70
C ASN A 168 -7.60 16.79 -19.64
N VAL A 169 -7.63 15.62 -20.25
CA VAL A 169 -6.64 15.20 -21.24
C VAL A 169 -7.22 15.42 -22.62
N PRO A 170 -6.54 16.16 -23.52
CA PRO A 170 -7.00 16.34 -24.91
C PRO A 170 -7.36 14.99 -25.54
N GLU A 171 -8.47 14.98 -26.29
CA GLU A 171 -9.03 13.81 -27.00
C GLU A 171 -9.64 12.71 -26.10
N ARG A 172 -9.41 12.72 -24.78
CA ARG A 172 -9.98 11.75 -23.83
C ARG A 172 -11.00 12.31 -22.86
N GLY A 173 -10.99 13.64 -22.66
CA GLY A 173 -11.83 14.28 -21.66
C GLY A 173 -11.25 14.15 -20.24
N MET A 174 -12.14 14.12 -19.25
CA MET A 174 -11.74 14.02 -17.84
C MET A 174 -11.28 12.60 -17.51
N VAL A 175 -10.05 12.48 -17.01
CA VAL A 175 -9.44 11.24 -16.54
C VAL A 175 -8.96 11.40 -15.10
N ALA A 176 -8.95 10.30 -14.35
CA ALA A 176 -8.36 10.29 -13.01
C ALA A 176 -6.83 10.31 -13.10
N ALA A 177 -6.22 11.02 -12.16
CA ALA A 177 -4.78 11.10 -11.99
C ALA A 177 -4.43 10.98 -10.51
N ALA A 178 -3.23 10.52 -10.20
CA ALA A 178 -2.67 10.56 -8.87
C ALA A 178 -1.73 11.76 -8.76
N ARG A 179 -2.14 12.81 -8.02
CA ARG A 179 -1.26 13.94 -7.69
C ARG A 179 -0.31 13.52 -6.58
N VAL A 180 0.98 13.72 -6.78
CA VAL A 180 2.01 13.50 -5.76
C VAL A 180 1.90 14.62 -4.73
N MET A 181 1.44 14.30 -3.52
CA MET A 181 1.27 15.27 -2.44
C MET A 181 2.51 15.36 -1.56
N GLU A 182 3.16 14.22 -1.34
CA GLU A 182 4.31 14.11 -0.45
C GLU A 182 5.26 13.04 -0.97
N ILE A 183 6.55 13.27 -0.78
CA ILE A 183 7.63 12.33 -1.15
C ILE A 183 8.39 12.00 0.12
N PHE A 184 8.37 10.73 0.53
CA PHE A 184 9.04 10.28 1.74
C PHE A 184 10.53 10.00 1.50
N ALA A 185 11.27 9.88 2.58
CA ALA A 185 12.69 9.52 2.52
C ALA A 185 12.91 8.21 1.72
N GLU A 186 13.96 8.18 0.91
CA GLU A 186 14.32 7.05 0.03
C GLU A 186 13.29 6.75 -1.09
N SER A 187 12.37 7.68 -1.38
CA SER A 187 11.48 7.53 -2.53
C SER A 187 12.27 7.49 -3.84
N PRO A 188 11.91 6.58 -4.77
CA PRO A 188 12.53 6.52 -6.09
C PRO A 188 12.04 7.63 -7.04
N LEU A 189 10.98 8.34 -6.72
CA LEU A 189 10.37 9.33 -7.60
C LEU A 189 11.31 10.48 -7.98
N PRO A 190 12.06 11.10 -7.03
CA PRO A 190 12.99 12.19 -7.37
C PRO A 190 14.12 11.74 -8.31
N ALA A 191 14.61 10.50 -8.16
CA ALA A 191 15.63 9.95 -9.05
C ALA A 191 15.13 9.79 -10.50
N ALA A 192 13.82 9.60 -10.67
CA ALA A 192 13.16 9.56 -11.97
C ALA A 192 12.71 10.95 -12.46
N GLY A 193 13.01 12.02 -11.73
CA GLY A 193 12.63 13.40 -12.07
C GLY A 193 11.16 13.73 -11.77
N ILE A 194 10.50 12.95 -10.91
CA ILE A 194 9.12 13.22 -10.47
C ILE A 194 9.18 13.95 -9.13
N GLU A 195 8.59 15.14 -9.08
CA GLU A 195 8.57 16.02 -7.92
C GLU A 195 7.17 16.06 -7.27
N ALA A 196 7.05 16.68 -6.12
CA ALA A 196 5.76 16.99 -5.53
C ALA A 196 4.91 17.83 -6.51
N GLU A 197 3.58 17.72 -6.41
CA GLU A 197 2.59 18.32 -7.30
C GLU A 197 2.54 17.73 -8.72
N ALA A 198 3.41 16.79 -9.08
CA ALA A 198 3.31 16.06 -10.34
C ALA A 198 2.03 15.22 -10.42
N LEU A 199 1.45 15.09 -11.60
CA LEU A 199 0.26 14.30 -11.87
C LEU A 199 0.62 13.02 -12.61
N ILE A 200 0.43 11.87 -12.00
CA ILE A 200 0.63 10.57 -12.63
C ILE A 200 -0.70 10.15 -13.25
N LEU A 201 -0.71 9.99 -14.58
CA LEU A 201 -1.91 9.66 -15.36
C LEU A 201 -2.03 8.18 -15.66
N ALA A 202 -0.90 7.50 -15.87
CA ALA A 202 -0.89 6.10 -16.29
C ALA A 202 0.35 5.37 -15.76
N LEU A 203 0.20 4.06 -15.57
CA LEU A 203 1.26 3.12 -15.22
C LEU A 203 1.38 2.09 -16.34
N ASN A 204 2.57 1.95 -16.93
CA ASN A 204 2.86 1.07 -18.07
C ASN A 204 1.83 1.23 -19.22
N GLY A 205 1.45 2.49 -19.52
CA GLY A 205 0.53 2.83 -20.58
C GLY A 205 -0.96 2.63 -20.27
N ARG A 206 -1.30 2.06 -19.12
CA ARG A 206 -2.68 1.92 -18.63
C ARG A 206 -3.03 3.08 -17.72
N TYR A 207 -4.08 3.85 -18.09
CA TYR A 207 -4.56 4.96 -17.29
C TYR A 207 -5.03 4.53 -15.90
N LEU A 208 -4.92 5.45 -14.96
CA LEU A 208 -5.34 5.24 -13.58
C LEU A 208 -6.84 5.51 -13.43
N ASP A 209 -7.46 4.75 -12.54
CA ASP A 209 -8.84 4.96 -12.12
C ASP A 209 -8.91 5.82 -10.85
N SER A 210 -7.80 5.90 -10.09
CA SER A 210 -7.64 6.73 -8.87
C SER A 210 -6.21 6.68 -8.37
N ALA A 211 -5.89 7.46 -7.32
CA ALA A 211 -4.65 7.33 -6.55
C ALA A 211 -4.55 5.95 -5.85
N GLN A 212 -5.69 5.42 -5.38
CA GLN A 212 -5.72 4.08 -4.77
C GLN A 212 -5.39 2.99 -5.79
N ASP A 213 -5.87 3.12 -7.03
CA ASP A 213 -5.54 2.20 -8.11
C ASP A 213 -4.03 2.19 -8.41
N LEU A 214 -3.38 3.37 -8.41
CA LEU A 214 -1.92 3.44 -8.53
C LEU A 214 -1.22 2.65 -7.43
N VAL A 215 -1.58 2.92 -6.16
CA VAL A 215 -0.98 2.25 -4.99
C VAL A 215 -1.21 0.74 -5.04
N ASN A 216 -2.43 0.31 -5.38
CA ASN A 216 -2.75 -1.11 -5.49
C ASN A 216 -1.92 -1.79 -6.58
N ARG A 217 -1.85 -1.22 -7.78
CA ARG A 217 -1.05 -1.81 -8.89
C ARG A 217 0.44 -1.85 -8.56
N LEU A 218 1.00 -0.79 -7.95
CA LEU A 218 2.41 -0.76 -7.57
C LEU A 218 2.77 -1.87 -6.57
N ASN A 219 1.85 -2.22 -5.67
CA ASN A 219 2.12 -3.20 -4.61
C ASN A 219 1.63 -4.63 -4.94
N THR A 220 0.78 -4.80 -5.96
CA THR A 220 0.22 -6.11 -6.34
C THR A 220 0.88 -6.67 -7.58
N ASP A 221 1.16 -5.81 -8.59
CA ASP A 221 1.60 -6.25 -9.91
C ASP A 221 3.14 -6.27 -10.05
N PHE A 222 3.87 -5.68 -9.08
CA PHE A 222 5.32 -5.52 -9.15
C PHE A 222 6.02 -5.96 -7.87
N GLU A 223 7.29 -6.35 -8.02
CA GLU A 223 8.18 -6.66 -6.91
C GLU A 223 9.11 -5.46 -6.59
N PRO A 224 9.66 -5.39 -5.34
CA PRO A 224 10.68 -4.39 -5.00
C PRO A 224 11.88 -4.42 -5.96
N GLY A 225 12.20 -3.26 -6.53
CA GLY A 225 13.29 -3.12 -7.52
C GLY A 225 12.84 -3.27 -8.98
N ASP A 226 11.58 -3.59 -9.25
CA ASP A 226 11.08 -3.60 -10.63
C ASP A 226 11.07 -2.19 -11.22
N THR A 227 11.24 -2.12 -12.53
CA THR A 227 11.17 -0.86 -13.27
C THR A 227 9.81 -0.70 -13.92
N VAL A 228 9.12 0.37 -13.59
CA VAL A 228 7.81 0.73 -14.15
C VAL A 228 7.92 2.01 -14.96
N GLN A 229 7.07 2.16 -15.98
CA GLN A 229 6.95 3.40 -16.75
C GLN A 229 5.73 4.18 -16.27
N MET A 230 5.93 5.41 -15.82
CA MET A 230 4.84 6.29 -15.41
C MET A 230 4.60 7.36 -16.46
N THR A 231 3.34 7.65 -16.81
CA THR A 231 2.99 8.81 -17.63
C THR A 231 2.69 9.95 -16.68
N VAL A 232 3.50 11.00 -16.72
CA VAL A 232 3.49 12.09 -15.75
C VAL A 232 3.31 13.44 -16.44
N VAL A 233 2.45 14.27 -15.89
CA VAL A 233 2.34 15.69 -16.23
C VAL A 233 2.96 16.52 -15.11
N GLN A 234 3.99 17.25 -15.43
CA GLN A 234 4.70 18.14 -14.50
C GLN A 234 5.13 19.39 -15.25
N ASN A 235 4.91 20.57 -14.68
CA ASN A 235 5.23 21.87 -15.32
C ASN A 235 4.65 21.97 -16.75
N GLU A 236 3.39 21.55 -16.92
CA GLU A 236 2.67 21.53 -18.22
C GLU A 236 3.30 20.62 -19.30
N ARG A 237 4.22 19.76 -18.92
CA ARG A 237 4.88 18.82 -19.81
C ARG A 237 4.48 17.39 -19.50
N LEU A 238 4.12 16.66 -20.55
CA LEU A 238 3.90 15.23 -20.48
C LEU A 238 5.23 14.50 -20.67
N THR A 239 5.58 13.64 -19.73
CA THR A 239 6.79 12.82 -19.76
C THR A 239 6.47 11.37 -19.41
N ASN A 240 7.35 10.45 -19.78
CA ASN A 240 7.19 9.03 -19.49
C ASN A 240 8.45 8.49 -18.80
N PRO A 241 8.77 8.95 -17.58
CA PRO A 241 9.94 8.48 -16.86
C PRO A 241 9.81 7.00 -16.49
N LYS A 242 10.96 6.34 -16.41
CA LYS A 242 11.09 5.00 -15.82
C LYS A 242 11.47 5.16 -14.36
N VAL A 243 10.72 4.51 -13.50
CA VAL A 243 10.92 4.51 -12.05
C VAL A 243 11.32 3.10 -11.65
N GLU A 244 12.47 2.96 -11.00
CA GLU A 244 12.85 1.73 -10.32
C GLU A 244 12.23 1.75 -8.93
N LEU A 245 11.31 0.84 -8.66
CA LEU A 245 10.59 0.79 -7.39
C LEU A 245 11.56 0.56 -6.22
N TRP A 246 11.21 1.12 -5.08
CA TRP A 246 12.06 1.03 -3.90
C TRP A 246 12.36 -0.42 -3.53
N ASN A 247 13.62 -0.69 -3.23
CA ASN A 247 14.10 -2.01 -2.84
C ASN A 247 14.91 -1.90 -1.53
N PRO A 248 14.36 -2.41 -0.42
CA PRO A 248 15.06 -2.38 0.87
C PRO A 248 16.30 -3.27 0.91
N GLY A 249 16.57 -4.05 -0.14
CA GLY A 249 17.56 -5.12 -0.10
C GLY A 249 17.05 -6.33 0.70
N ARG A 250 17.82 -7.40 0.67
CA ARG A 250 17.52 -8.64 1.41
C ARG A 250 18.70 -9.06 2.25
N ARG A 251 18.46 -9.44 3.49
CA ARG A 251 19.44 -10.07 4.36
C ARG A 251 19.03 -11.51 4.65
N ILE A 252 20.01 -12.34 5.00
CA ILE A 252 19.73 -13.70 5.43
C ILE A 252 19.12 -13.63 6.83
N SER A 253 17.88 -14.10 6.95
CA SER A 253 17.16 -14.21 8.23
C SER A 253 17.33 -15.58 8.86
N ARG A 254 17.52 -16.62 8.03
CA ARG A 254 17.70 -17.99 8.53
C ARG A 254 18.61 -18.80 7.65
N ILE A 255 19.51 -19.56 8.29
CA ILE A 255 20.26 -20.66 7.68
C ILE A 255 20.04 -21.91 8.52
N ALA A 256 19.55 -22.98 7.93
CA ALA A 256 19.41 -24.27 8.59
C ALA A 256 20.10 -25.37 7.77
N LEU A 257 21.13 -25.98 8.34
CA LEU A 257 21.85 -27.14 7.80
C LEU A 257 21.57 -28.35 8.69
N GLY A 258 20.33 -28.79 8.71
CA GLY A 258 19.89 -29.87 9.61
C GLY A 258 20.29 -29.62 11.06
N PRO A 259 20.78 -30.65 11.80
CA PRO A 259 21.20 -30.47 13.18
C PRO A 259 22.61 -29.88 13.35
N VAL A 260 23.34 -29.61 12.23
CA VAL A 260 24.75 -29.21 12.29
C VAL A 260 24.91 -27.71 12.56
N LEU A 261 24.07 -26.90 11.90
CA LEU A 261 24.16 -25.44 12.01
C LEU A 261 22.79 -24.82 11.82
N GLN A 262 22.41 -23.97 12.77
CA GLN A 262 21.21 -23.15 12.68
C GLN A 262 21.58 -21.70 13.01
N TYR A 263 21.15 -20.79 12.16
CA TYR A 263 21.26 -19.36 12.36
C TYR A 263 19.90 -18.75 12.11
N ASP A 264 19.40 -18.00 13.06
CA ASP A 264 18.16 -17.23 12.94
C ASP A 264 18.44 -15.79 13.38
N SER A 265 17.88 -14.84 12.65
CA SER A 265 18.01 -13.42 12.97
C SER A 265 16.74 -12.67 12.59
N SER A 266 16.23 -11.82 13.47
CA SER A 266 15.05 -10.97 13.29
C SER A 266 15.39 -9.50 13.56
N LEU A 267 14.70 -8.58 12.89
CA LEU A 267 14.82 -7.13 13.09
C LEU A 267 13.80 -6.60 14.10
N SER A 268 12.66 -7.29 14.26
CA SER A 268 11.62 -6.87 15.20
C SER A 268 10.96 -8.09 15.87
N PRO A 269 11.22 -8.33 17.14
CA PRO A 269 12.27 -7.71 17.97
C PRO A 269 13.67 -8.02 17.45
N ALA A 270 14.64 -7.13 17.73
CA ALA A 270 16.02 -7.33 17.30
C ALA A 270 16.63 -8.53 18.03
N SER A 271 16.80 -9.62 17.33
CA SER A 271 17.32 -10.86 17.88
C SER A 271 18.20 -11.61 16.90
N SER A 272 19.17 -12.32 17.41
CA SER A 272 19.97 -13.26 16.64
C SER A 272 20.31 -14.50 17.46
N SER A 273 20.23 -15.65 16.84
CA SER A 273 20.62 -16.92 17.47
C SER A 273 21.50 -17.72 16.53
N PHE A 274 22.46 -18.40 17.09
CA PHE A 274 23.36 -19.30 16.39
C PHE A 274 23.52 -20.59 17.20
N THR A 275 23.26 -21.73 16.59
CA THR A 275 23.38 -23.04 17.22
C THR A 275 24.28 -23.92 16.37
N LEU A 276 25.33 -24.46 16.97
CA LEU A 276 26.22 -25.40 16.34
C LEU A 276 26.03 -26.79 16.96
N VAL A 277 25.82 -27.77 16.10
CA VAL A 277 25.59 -29.19 16.43
C VAL A 277 24.55 -29.38 17.54
N ASP A 278 23.29 -29.38 17.13
CA ASP A 278 22.16 -29.70 18.02
C ASP A 278 22.02 -31.23 18.13
N LEU A 279 22.36 -31.78 19.29
CA LEU A 279 22.31 -33.20 19.58
C LEU A 279 21.03 -33.64 20.31
N TRP A 280 19.93 -32.88 20.16
CA TRP A 280 18.62 -33.14 20.74
C TRP A 280 18.53 -32.99 22.27
N LEU A 281 19.56 -33.42 23.03
CA LEU A 281 19.66 -33.22 24.49
C LEU A 281 20.40 -31.94 24.84
N PHE A 282 21.37 -31.54 24.04
CA PHE A 282 22.16 -30.33 24.23
C PHE A 282 22.81 -29.90 22.88
N ALA A 283 23.02 -28.60 22.70
CA ALA A 283 23.81 -28.09 21.61
C ALA A 283 25.29 -28.01 22.02
N LEU A 284 26.21 -28.28 21.08
CA LEU A 284 27.63 -28.11 21.32
C LEU A 284 27.95 -26.65 21.67
N TYR A 285 27.35 -25.73 20.94
CA TYR A 285 27.44 -24.31 21.23
C TYR A 285 26.16 -23.62 20.79
N ARG A 286 25.65 -22.72 21.64
CA ARG A 286 24.49 -21.87 21.37
C ARG A 286 24.81 -20.43 21.75
N PHE A 287 24.57 -19.51 20.83
CA PHE A 287 24.61 -18.08 21.04
C PHE A 287 23.20 -17.52 20.85
N GLN A 288 22.77 -16.63 21.73
CA GLN A 288 21.52 -15.88 21.62
C GLN A 288 21.76 -14.42 21.97
N GLN A 289 21.18 -13.54 21.18
CA GLN A 289 21.18 -12.11 21.46
C GLN A 289 19.77 -11.59 21.26
N ASN A 290 19.21 -10.96 22.30
CA ASN A 290 17.90 -10.33 22.30
C ASN A 290 18.03 -8.95 22.94
N GLU A 291 17.70 -7.89 22.21
CA GLU A 291 17.58 -6.50 22.71
C GLU A 291 18.63 -6.05 23.74
N GLY A 292 19.90 -6.44 23.56
CA GLY A 292 20.98 -6.06 24.45
C GLY A 292 21.48 -7.17 25.39
N GLU A 293 20.70 -8.21 25.62
CA GLU A 293 21.16 -9.39 26.36
C GLU A 293 21.87 -10.36 25.40
N ARG A 294 23.06 -10.80 25.78
CA ARG A 294 23.84 -11.82 25.06
C ARG A 294 24.06 -13.02 25.95
N SER A 295 23.74 -14.20 25.46
CA SER A 295 23.98 -15.45 26.15
C SER A 295 24.76 -16.43 25.29
N HIS A 296 25.71 -17.11 25.92
CA HIS A 296 26.55 -18.16 25.35
C HIS A 296 26.35 -19.42 26.16
N SER A 297 26.04 -20.53 25.49
CA SER A 297 25.89 -21.83 26.14
C SER A 297 26.82 -22.84 25.45
N ILE A 298 27.63 -23.53 26.24
CA ILE A 298 28.54 -24.58 25.77
C ILE A 298 28.10 -25.90 26.39
N LEU A 299 27.81 -26.89 25.55
CA LEU A 299 27.35 -28.23 25.93
C LEU A 299 26.12 -28.24 26.85
N GLY A 300 25.40 -27.11 26.96
CA GLY A 300 24.27 -26.95 27.88
C GLY A 300 24.66 -26.88 29.35
N LEU A 301 25.97 -26.94 29.66
CA LEU A 301 26.49 -26.98 31.05
C LEU A 301 27.07 -25.63 31.50
N ILE A 302 27.69 -24.88 30.61
CA ILE A 302 28.29 -23.60 30.89
C ILE A 302 27.46 -22.53 30.19
N ASN A 303 26.77 -21.69 30.95
CA ASN A 303 26.00 -20.57 30.44
C ASN A 303 26.65 -19.27 30.95
N VAL A 304 27.00 -18.39 30.01
CA VAL A 304 27.49 -17.05 30.28
C VAL A 304 26.54 -16.07 29.67
N SER A 305 25.87 -15.26 30.45
CA SER A 305 25.04 -14.15 29.97
C SER A 305 25.70 -12.82 30.34
N THR A 306 25.64 -11.89 29.39
CA THR A 306 26.07 -10.50 29.58
C THR A 306 24.88 -9.63 29.28
N ASP A 307 24.44 -8.91 30.29
CA ASP A 307 23.39 -7.91 30.16
C ASP A 307 24.04 -6.56 29.85
N VAL A 308 23.83 -6.00 28.70
CA VAL A 308 24.25 -4.63 28.35
C VAL A 308 22.99 -3.76 28.48
N GLY A 309 22.46 -3.69 29.73
CA GLY A 309 21.33 -2.82 30.04
C GLY A 309 21.72 -1.36 29.82
N GLU A 310 20.95 -0.64 29.01
CA GLU A 310 20.93 0.81 29.04
C GLU A 310 20.50 1.23 30.46
N LEU A 311 21.40 1.88 31.18
CA LEU A 311 21.05 2.59 32.41
C LEU A 311 20.13 3.74 32.02
N THR A 312 18.82 3.55 32.15
CA THR A 312 17.88 4.66 32.18
C THR A 312 18.21 5.51 33.40
N GLU A 313 18.83 6.68 33.20
CA GLU A 313 18.92 7.71 34.22
C GLU A 313 17.49 8.12 34.59
N GLU A 314 17.01 7.64 35.73
CA GLU A 314 15.86 8.23 36.41
C GLU A 314 16.23 9.67 36.78
N THR A 315 15.78 10.62 35.98
CA THR A 315 15.74 12.04 36.36
C THR A 315 14.76 12.19 37.49
N ASN A 316 15.29 12.10 38.73
CA ASN A 316 14.62 12.54 39.95
C ASN A 316 14.30 14.04 39.83
N HIS A 317 13.08 14.36 39.44
CA HIS A 317 12.50 15.67 39.71
C HIS A 317 11.98 15.68 41.15
N SER A 318 12.87 16.05 42.05
CA SER A 318 12.49 16.50 43.38
C SER A 318 12.40 18.02 43.38
N ASN A 319 11.21 18.50 43.75
CA ASN A 319 10.76 19.84 44.13
C ASN A 319 10.30 20.78 43.05
#